data_4c19a5279f968507f85f8129796c741f
#
_entry.id   4c19a5279f968507f85f8129796c741f
#
_cell.length_a   1.000
_cell.length_b   1.000
_cell.length_c   1.000
_cell.angle_alpha   90.00
_cell.angle_beta   90.00
_cell.angle_gamma   90.00
#
_symmetry.space_group_name_H-M   'P 1'
#
loop_
_entity.id
_entity.type
_entity.pdbx_description
1 polymer ?
#
loop_
_entity_poly.entity_id
_entity_poly.type
_entity_poly.pdbx_seq_one_letter_code
_entity_poly.pdbx_strand_id
1 'polypeptide(L)'
;MSEALSPKKVRTAHLAEFKQSGRKFSCLTSYDQLTASIFDEAGIEVILVGDSAADNALGYSTTLPITVDEMIPFGRAVAGAAKRALVVVDMPFGSYEGGAADALSNAIRIMKTTGADAIKLEGGVRSVDQIRALTTAGIPVMAHIGFTPQSVNGLGGFKIQGRGEGADALLADALAVAEAGAFAVVLELVPADLAKQVTQDCGIPTIGIGAGPDTDGQILVWTDFAGLSGHKPKKFVKQYAQLRETLVAAATDYRSEVASGAFPGIDRSFES
;
A
#
# COMPACT_ATOMS: atom_id res chain seq x y z
N MET A 1 -7.19 23.56 -20.17
CA MET A 1 -7.12 22.14 -19.74
C MET A 1 -8.29 21.94 -18.78
N SER A 2 -9.30 21.13 -19.18
CA SER A 2 -10.47 20.84 -18.33
C SER A 2 -9.98 20.16 -17.05
N GLU A 3 -10.27 20.72 -15.89
CA GLU A 3 -10.21 20.00 -14.62
C GLU A 3 -11.14 18.79 -14.75
N ALA A 4 -10.57 17.64 -15.05
CA ALA A 4 -11.30 16.39 -14.93
C ALA A 4 -11.72 16.28 -13.47
N LEU A 5 -13.03 16.39 -13.22
CA LEU A 5 -13.64 16.36 -11.90
C LEU A 5 -13.08 15.15 -11.14
N SER A 6 -12.29 15.41 -10.10
CA SER A 6 -11.81 14.38 -9.19
C SER A 6 -13.03 13.71 -8.55
N PRO A 7 -13.19 12.39 -8.60
CA PRO A 7 -14.39 11.74 -8.08
C PRO A 7 -14.53 12.02 -6.57
N LYS A 8 -15.77 12.23 -6.10
CA LYS A 8 -16.06 12.43 -4.67
C LYS A 8 -15.64 11.22 -3.83
N LYS A 9 -15.68 10.02 -4.39
CA LYS A 9 -15.14 8.76 -3.83
C LYS A 9 -14.48 7.99 -4.96
N VAL A 10 -13.21 7.67 -4.81
CA VAL A 10 -12.47 6.80 -5.75
C VAL A 10 -12.95 5.37 -5.58
N ARG A 11 -13.22 4.71 -6.69
CA ARG A 11 -13.67 3.31 -6.77
C ARG A 11 -12.77 2.55 -7.74
N THR A 12 -12.82 1.24 -7.71
CA THR A 12 -12.03 0.38 -8.61
C THR A 12 -12.27 0.72 -10.09
N ALA A 13 -13.52 1.03 -10.48
CA ALA A 13 -13.84 1.44 -11.85
C ALA A 13 -13.09 2.71 -12.30
N HIS A 14 -12.88 3.68 -11.42
CA HIS A 14 -12.15 4.89 -11.77
C HIS A 14 -10.67 4.61 -12.09
N LEU A 15 -10.04 3.60 -11.44
CA LEU A 15 -8.67 3.23 -11.77
C LEU A 15 -8.59 2.64 -13.19
N ALA A 16 -9.59 1.85 -13.61
CA ALA A 16 -9.69 1.37 -14.98
C ALA A 16 -9.87 2.53 -15.99
N GLU A 17 -10.72 3.52 -15.65
CA GLU A 17 -10.89 4.75 -16.45
C GLU A 17 -9.59 5.56 -16.55
N PHE A 18 -8.82 5.65 -15.46
CA PHE A 18 -7.52 6.32 -15.47
C PHE A 18 -6.55 5.63 -16.42
N LYS A 19 -6.46 4.29 -16.37
CA LYS A 19 -5.66 3.52 -17.33
C LYS A 19 -6.08 3.80 -18.77
N GLN A 20 -7.37 3.70 -19.08
CA GLN A 20 -7.91 3.91 -20.43
C GLN A 20 -7.63 5.32 -20.97
N SER A 21 -7.67 6.33 -20.10
CA SER A 21 -7.41 7.72 -20.44
C SER A 21 -5.94 8.12 -20.38
N GLY A 22 -5.04 7.22 -19.97
CA GLY A 22 -3.63 7.52 -19.75
C GLY A 22 -3.35 8.43 -18.56
N ARG A 23 -4.33 8.63 -17.67
CA ARG A 23 -4.17 9.42 -16.44
C ARG A 23 -3.43 8.59 -15.39
N LYS A 24 -2.31 9.12 -14.90
CA LYS A 24 -1.59 8.51 -13.78
C LYS A 24 -2.29 8.80 -12.45
N PHE A 25 -2.15 7.89 -11.48
CA PHE A 25 -2.70 8.04 -10.13
C PHE A 25 -1.66 7.70 -9.06
N SER A 26 -1.89 8.22 -7.86
CA SER A 26 -0.98 8.10 -6.74
C SER A 26 -1.56 7.20 -5.66
N CYS A 27 -0.66 6.42 -5.04
CA CYS A 27 -0.98 5.56 -3.92
C CYS A 27 0.04 5.80 -2.79
N LEU A 28 -0.41 5.76 -1.54
CA LEU A 28 0.45 5.74 -0.36
C LEU A 28 -0.04 4.68 0.63
N THR A 29 0.87 4.12 1.40
CA THR A 29 0.45 3.36 2.58
C THR A 29 0.00 4.30 3.68
N SER A 30 -0.82 3.83 4.61
CA SER A 30 -1.16 4.51 5.86
C SER A 30 -1.55 3.47 6.91
N TYR A 31 -1.27 3.77 8.19
CA TYR A 31 -1.54 2.85 9.30
C TYR A 31 -2.37 3.49 10.41
N ASP A 32 -2.76 4.75 10.28
CA ASP A 32 -3.48 5.50 11.29
C ASP A 32 -4.45 6.54 10.71
N GLN A 33 -5.33 7.05 11.56
CA GLN A 33 -6.34 8.02 11.19
C GLN A 33 -5.75 9.34 10.70
N LEU A 34 -4.67 9.83 11.30
CA LEU A 34 -4.12 11.17 11.01
C LEU A 34 -3.46 11.19 9.64
N THR A 35 -2.58 10.24 9.36
CA THR A 35 -1.93 10.13 8.05
C THR A 35 -2.93 9.83 6.95
N ALA A 36 -3.93 8.98 7.19
CA ALA A 36 -5.00 8.71 6.23
C ALA A 36 -5.80 9.97 5.87
N SER A 37 -6.17 10.78 6.88
CA SER A 37 -6.89 12.05 6.66
C SER A 37 -6.06 13.04 5.84
N ILE A 38 -4.77 13.17 6.15
CA ILE A 38 -3.85 14.06 5.42
C ILE A 38 -3.71 13.62 3.95
N PHE A 39 -3.56 12.32 3.69
CA PHE A 39 -3.40 11.83 2.32
C PHE A 39 -4.70 11.91 1.52
N ASP A 40 -5.84 11.71 2.16
CA ASP A 40 -7.15 11.89 1.55
C ASP A 40 -7.39 13.37 1.16
N GLU A 41 -7.05 14.31 2.05
CA GLU A 41 -7.10 15.76 1.80
C GLU A 41 -6.15 16.18 0.68
N ALA A 42 -4.94 15.60 0.65
CA ALA A 42 -3.95 15.83 -0.40
C ALA A 42 -4.38 15.27 -1.78
N GLY A 43 -5.45 14.48 -1.82
CA GLY A 43 -6.01 13.95 -3.07
C GLY A 43 -5.37 12.65 -3.55
N ILE A 44 -4.67 11.90 -2.69
CA ILE A 44 -4.17 10.56 -3.02
C ILE A 44 -5.36 9.66 -3.40
N GLU A 45 -5.25 8.96 -4.54
CA GLU A 45 -6.34 8.17 -5.08
C GLU A 45 -6.54 6.84 -4.35
N VAL A 46 -5.45 6.21 -3.90
CA VAL A 46 -5.49 4.91 -3.20
C VAL A 46 -4.69 4.99 -1.91
N ILE A 47 -5.30 4.60 -0.81
CA ILE A 47 -4.61 4.43 0.48
C ILE A 47 -4.57 2.94 0.81
N LEU A 48 -3.35 2.41 0.95
CA LEU A 48 -3.12 1.00 1.27
C LEU A 48 -2.77 0.85 2.75
N VAL A 49 -3.53 0.05 3.45
CA VAL A 49 -3.12 -0.47 4.76
C VAL A 49 -2.30 -1.72 4.51
N GLY A 50 -1.00 -1.49 4.30
CA GLY A 50 -0.05 -2.54 3.97
C GLY A 50 0.36 -3.37 5.19
N ASP A 51 0.70 -4.63 4.98
CA ASP A 51 1.35 -5.48 6.00
C ASP A 51 2.73 -4.94 6.43
N SER A 52 3.29 -3.99 5.66
CA SER A 52 4.42 -3.14 6.06
C SER A 52 4.15 -2.31 7.34
N ALA A 53 2.93 -2.32 7.89
CA ALA A 53 2.65 -1.87 9.25
C ALA A 53 3.46 -2.68 10.29
N ALA A 54 3.80 -3.92 9.99
CA ALA A 54 4.58 -4.79 10.85
C ALA A 54 5.94 -4.16 11.24
N ASP A 55 6.72 -3.77 10.25
CA ASP A 55 8.06 -3.20 10.47
C ASP A 55 8.04 -1.68 10.67
N ASN A 56 7.05 -0.97 10.11
CA ASN A 56 6.97 0.48 10.21
C ASN A 56 6.20 1.01 11.42
N ALA A 57 5.30 0.22 12.02
CA ALA A 57 4.48 0.66 13.15
C ALA A 57 4.58 -0.26 14.38
N LEU A 58 4.74 -1.57 14.19
CA LEU A 58 4.77 -2.55 15.30
C LEU A 58 6.19 -2.95 15.71
N GLY A 59 7.22 -2.62 14.93
CA GLY A 59 8.61 -2.92 15.25
C GLY A 59 9.02 -4.37 14.99
N TYR A 60 8.25 -5.12 14.19
CA TYR A 60 8.68 -6.41 13.68
C TYR A 60 9.85 -6.28 12.70
N SER A 61 10.65 -7.30 12.55
CA SER A 61 11.79 -7.30 11.62
C SER A 61 11.41 -7.54 10.16
N THR A 62 10.21 -8.09 9.93
CA THR A 62 9.64 -8.39 8.61
C THR A 62 8.12 -8.28 8.65
N THR A 63 7.47 -8.37 7.49
CA THR A 63 6.00 -8.38 7.40
C THR A 63 5.37 -9.71 7.80
N LEU A 64 6.14 -10.79 7.90
CA LEU A 64 5.63 -12.15 8.13
C LEU A 64 4.86 -12.35 9.46
N PRO A 65 5.27 -11.76 10.60
CA PRO A 65 4.61 -12.03 11.88
C PRO A 65 3.23 -11.38 12.05
N ILE A 66 2.92 -10.31 11.31
CA ILE A 66 1.66 -9.57 11.51
C ILE A 66 0.45 -10.45 11.20
N THR A 67 -0.55 -10.38 12.06
CA THR A 67 -1.76 -11.18 11.98
C THR A 67 -2.95 -10.38 11.43
N VAL A 68 -4.03 -11.07 11.03
CA VAL A 68 -5.29 -10.41 10.66
C VAL A 68 -5.84 -9.56 11.80
N ASP A 69 -5.69 -10.03 13.06
CA ASP A 69 -6.15 -9.28 14.24
C ASP A 69 -5.40 -7.95 14.43
N GLU A 70 -4.11 -7.93 14.14
CA GLU A 70 -3.28 -6.72 14.20
C GLU A 70 -3.54 -5.79 12.99
N MET A 71 -3.89 -6.32 11.82
CA MET A 71 -4.25 -5.51 10.65
C MET A 71 -5.60 -4.79 10.80
N ILE A 72 -6.56 -5.37 11.50
CA ILE A 72 -7.91 -4.82 11.67
C ILE A 72 -7.93 -3.43 12.31
N PRO A 73 -7.24 -3.15 13.42
CA PRO A 73 -7.16 -1.80 13.98
C PRO A 73 -6.67 -0.74 13.00
N PHE A 74 -5.60 -1.03 12.26
CA PHE A 74 -5.07 -0.13 11.23
C PHE A 74 -6.09 0.09 10.11
N GLY A 75 -6.66 -1.00 9.57
CA GLY A 75 -7.68 -0.91 8.52
C GLY A 75 -8.89 -0.09 8.94
N ARG A 76 -9.37 -0.26 10.17
CA ARG A 76 -10.50 0.51 10.73
C ARG A 76 -10.16 2.00 10.84
N ALA A 77 -8.98 2.32 11.35
CA ALA A 77 -8.53 3.70 11.51
C ALA A 77 -8.45 4.43 10.17
N VAL A 78 -7.84 3.78 9.17
CA VAL A 78 -7.67 4.35 7.83
C VAL A 78 -9.01 4.46 7.08
N ALA A 79 -9.82 3.39 7.07
CA ALA A 79 -11.10 3.41 6.38
C ALA A 79 -12.11 4.40 7.00
N GLY A 80 -12.03 4.60 8.32
CA GLY A 80 -12.85 5.59 9.02
C GLY A 80 -12.47 7.04 8.70
N ALA A 81 -11.22 7.30 8.36
CA ALA A 81 -10.70 8.64 8.08
C ALA A 81 -10.79 9.02 6.59
N ALA A 82 -10.49 8.10 5.68
CA ALA A 82 -10.47 8.34 4.25
C ALA A 82 -11.90 8.40 3.68
N LYS A 83 -12.29 9.60 3.23
CA LYS A 83 -13.63 9.85 2.68
C LYS A 83 -13.67 9.71 1.15
N ARG A 84 -12.57 10.08 0.50
CA ARG A 84 -12.43 10.12 -0.95
C ARG A 84 -11.62 8.94 -1.50
N ALA A 85 -10.45 8.65 -0.94
CA ALA A 85 -9.55 7.65 -1.46
C ALA A 85 -10.15 6.22 -1.41
N LEU A 86 -9.78 5.40 -2.39
CA LEU A 86 -10.03 3.96 -2.34
C LEU A 86 -9.14 3.35 -1.26
N VAL A 87 -9.74 2.72 -0.25
CA VAL A 87 -9.00 2.07 0.85
C VAL A 87 -8.87 0.58 0.58
N VAL A 88 -7.63 0.13 0.52
CA VAL A 88 -7.26 -1.28 0.33
C VAL A 88 -6.56 -1.78 1.59
N VAL A 89 -6.88 -2.98 2.06
CA VAL A 89 -6.23 -3.61 3.22
C VAL A 89 -5.53 -4.90 2.78
N ASP A 90 -4.29 -5.07 3.20
CA ASP A 90 -3.53 -6.29 2.94
C ASP A 90 -4.08 -7.49 3.71
N MET A 91 -4.09 -8.63 3.04
CA MET A 91 -4.16 -9.92 3.69
C MET A 91 -2.75 -10.32 4.14
N PRO A 92 -2.48 -10.43 5.45
CA PRO A 92 -1.16 -10.80 5.93
C PRO A 92 -0.83 -12.25 5.62
N PHE A 93 0.47 -12.57 5.63
CA PHE A 93 0.97 -13.94 5.47
C PHE A 93 0.26 -14.92 6.42
N GLY A 94 -0.10 -16.09 5.92
CA GLY A 94 -0.84 -17.13 6.65
C GLY A 94 -2.36 -16.97 6.60
N SER A 95 -2.89 -15.88 6.01
CA SER A 95 -4.33 -15.62 5.97
C SER A 95 -5.02 -16.12 4.69
N TYR A 96 -4.26 -16.49 3.66
CA TYR A 96 -4.81 -16.95 2.37
C TYR A 96 -4.02 -18.12 1.73
N GLU A 97 -2.85 -18.46 2.25
CA GLU A 97 -2.04 -19.56 1.71
C GLU A 97 -2.63 -20.94 1.99
N GLY A 98 -3.52 -21.07 3.00
CA GLY A 98 -4.24 -22.29 3.30
C GLY A 98 -5.28 -22.71 2.24
N GLY A 99 -5.56 -21.82 1.28
CA GLY A 99 -6.45 -22.07 0.16
C GLY A 99 -7.58 -21.05 0.02
N ALA A 100 -8.43 -21.24 -1.00
CA ALA A 100 -9.49 -20.29 -1.37
C ALA A 100 -10.53 -20.07 -0.25
N ALA A 101 -10.87 -21.10 0.53
CA ALA A 101 -11.84 -20.99 1.61
C ALA A 101 -11.34 -20.14 2.78
N ASP A 102 -10.06 -20.32 3.15
CA ASP A 102 -9.42 -19.53 4.20
C ASP A 102 -9.27 -18.08 3.75
N ALA A 103 -8.81 -17.88 2.51
CA ALA A 103 -8.73 -16.55 1.90
C ALA A 103 -10.07 -15.82 1.96
N LEU A 104 -11.16 -16.47 1.53
CA LEU A 104 -12.50 -15.89 1.53
C LEU A 104 -12.96 -15.53 2.96
N SER A 105 -12.77 -16.43 3.92
CA SER A 105 -13.15 -16.21 5.32
C SER A 105 -12.43 -15.00 5.92
N ASN A 106 -11.11 -14.92 5.73
CA ASN A 106 -10.30 -13.82 6.26
C ASN A 106 -10.58 -12.50 5.53
N ALA A 107 -10.78 -12.51 4.21
CA ALA A 107 -11.14 -11.32 3.46
C ALA A 107 -12.50 -10.74 3.90
N ILE A 108 -13.51 -11.59 4.08
CA ILE A 108 -14.82 -11.18 4.63
C ILE A 108 -14.65 -10.56 6.01
N ARG A 109 -13.86 -11.17 6.86
CA ARG A 109 -13.57 -10.66 8.21
C ARG A 109 -12.93 -9.28 8.15
N ILE A 110 -11.88 -9.11 7.35
CA ILE A 110 -11.20 -7.82 7.18
C ILE A 110 -12.20 -6.76 6.69
N MET A 111 -12.89 -6.99 5.58
CA MET A 111 -13.80 -6.02 5.00
C MET A 111 -14.93 -5.61 5.95
N LYS A 112 -15.57 -6.58 6.62
CA LYS A 112 -16.67 -6.29 7.56
C LYS A 112 -16.23 -5.53 8.79
N THR A 113 -15.03 -5.78 9.29
CA THR A 113 -14.55 -5.17 10.54
C THR A 113 -13.83 -3.85 10.33
N THR A 114 -13.26 -3.61 9.15
CA THR A 114 -12.53 -2.38 8.83
C THR A 114 -13.37 -1.36 8.08
N GLY A 115 -14.30 -1.81 7.23
CA GLY A 115 -15.00 -0.95 6.28
C GLY A 115 -14.15 -0.60 5.04
N ALA A 116 -13.08 -1.35 4.76
CA ALA A 116 -12.25 -1.18 3.57
C ALA A 116 -13.06 -1.42 2.28
N ASP A 117 -12.64 -0.78 1.18
CA ASP A 117 -13.28 -0.91 -0.13
C ASP A 117 -12.79 -2.15 -0.90
N ALA A 118 -11.56 -2.62 -0.61
CA ALA A 118 -10.91 -3.74 -1.29
C ALA A 118 -9.84 -4.38 -0.40
N ILE A 119 -9.34 -5.53 -0.83
CA ILE A 119 -8.19 -6.20 -0.19
C ILE A 119 -7.02 -6.34 -1.17
N LYS A 120 -5.79 -6.56 -0.63
CA LYS A 120 -4.63 -6.94 -1.43
C LYS A 120 -4.09 -8.29 -0.95
N LEU A 121 -3.55 -9.08 -1.86
CA LEU A 121 -2.79 -10.30 -1.56
C LEU A 121 -1.65 -10.49 -2.55
N GLU A 122 -0.65 -11.28 -2.15
CA GLU A 122 0.55 -11.52 -2.91
C GLU A 122 0.53 -12.85 -3.68
N GLY A 123 1.11 -12.81 -4.87
CA GLY A 123 1.30 -13.95 -5.74
C GLY A 123 0.62 -13.77 -7.10
N GLY A 124 1.17 -14.45 -8.09
CA GLY A 124 0.68 -14.53 -9.46
C GLY A 124 -0.16 -15.79 -9.66
N VAL A 125 0.27 -16.64 -10.59
CA VAL A 125 -0.39 -17.94 -10.91
C VAL A 125 -0.71 -18.76 -9.66
N ARG A 126 0.18 -18.77 -8.67
CA ARG A 126 -0.03 -19.54 -7.42
C ARG A 126 -1.22 -19.08 -6.57
N SER A 127 -1.70 -17.85 -6.76
CA SER A 127 -2.78 -17.25 -5.96
C SER A 127 -4.07 -17.04 -6.75
N VAL A 128 -4.15 -17.58 -7.97
CA VAL A 128 -5.32 -17.43 -8.87
C VAL A 128 -6.60 -17.96 -8.24
N ASP A 129 -6.55 -19.10 -7.57
CA ASP A 129 -7.74 -19.71 -6.97
C ASP A 129 -8.29 -18.86 -5.82
N GLN A 130 -7.42 -18.27 -5.01
CA GLN A 130 -7.80 -17.34 -3.96
C GLN A 130 -8.44 -16.07 -4.56
N ILE A 131 -7.75 -15.44 -5.53
CA ILE A 131 -8.25 -14.24 -6.20
C ILE A 131 -9.64 -14.52 -6.82
N ARG A 132 -9.79 -15.64 -7.53
CA ARG A 132 -11.05 -16.01 -8.18
C ARG A 132 -12.18 -16.24 -7.17
N ALA A 133 -11.88 -16.88 -6.05
CA ALA A 133 -12.87 -17.09 -4.99
C ALA A 133 -13.37 -15.76 -4.40
N LEU A 134 -12.46 -14.82 -4.14
CA LEU A 134 -12.80 -13.52 -3.61
C LEU A 134 -13.58 -12.66 -4.61
N THR A 135 -13.14 -12.60 -5.85
CA THR A 135 -13.78 -11.78 -6.90
C THR A 135 -15.16 -12.33 -7.26
N THR A 136 -15.34 -13.66 -7.28
CA THR A 136 -16.64 -14.32 -7.46
C THR A 136 -17.60 -14.00 -6.31
N ALA A 137 -17.09 -13.86 -5.08
CA ALA A 137 -17.87 -13.44 -3.93
C ALA A 137 -18.15 -11.92 -3.88
N GLY A 138 -17.69 -11.14 -4.86
CA GLY A 138 -17.91 -9.71 -4.95
C GLY A 138 -16.90 -8.87 -4.14
N ILE A 139 -15.80 -9.47 -3.70
CA ILE A 139 -14.72 -8.76 -2.99
C ILE A 139 -13.69 -8.27 -4.02
N PRO A 140 -13.46 -6.94 -4.15
CA PRO A 140 -12.46 -6.43 -5.06
C PRO A 140 -11.04 -6.79 -4.57
N VAL A 141 -10.20 -7.29 -5.48
CA VAL A 141 -8.84 -7.74 -5.16
C VAL A 141 -7.81 -6.93 -5.94
N MET A 142 -6.84 -6.37 -5.24
CA MET A 142 -5.57 -5.89 -5.79
C MET A 142 -4.54 -7.02 -5.66
N ALA A 143 -3.98 -7.45 -6.78
CA ALA A 143 -2.90 -8.44 -6.76
C ALA A 143 -1.54 -7.77 -6.53
N HIS A 144 -0.53 -8.55 -6.12
CA HIS A 144 0.85 -8.09 -5.95
C HIS A 144 1.83 -9.14 -6.46
N ILE A 145 2.63 -8.77 -7.45
CA ILE A 145 3.63 -9.63 -8.10
C ILE A 145 4.99 -8.93 -8.19
N GLY A 146 5.98 -9.66 -8.65
CA GLY A 146 7.37 -9.23 -8.61
C GLY A 146 8.02 -9.65 -7.31
N PHE A 147 8.69 -8.74 -6.62
CA PHE A 147 9.11 -9.01 -5.25
C PHE A 147 7.88 -8.99 -4.34
N THR A 148 7.67 -10.07 -3.65
CA THR A 148 6.58 -10.25 -2.69
C THR A 148 7.19 -10.41 -1.29
N PRO A 149 7.08 -9.39 -0.39
CA PRO A 149 7.69 -9.41 0.95
C PRO A 149 7.34 -10.65 1.76
N GLN A 150 6.11 -11.14 1.66
CA GLN A 150 5.65 -12.35 2.35
C GLN A 150 6.36 -13.62 1.87
N SER A 151 6.99 -13.59 0.70
CA SER A 151 7.76 -14.71 0.14
C SER A 151 9.27 -14.50 0.24
N VAL A 152 9.74 -13.54 1.02
CA VAL A 152 11.15 -13.11 1.08
C VAL A 152 12.12 -14.26 1.35
N ASN A 153 11.72 -15.20 2.19
CA ASN A 153 12.54 -16.38 2.50
C ASN A 153 12.70 -17.32 1.30
N GLY A 154 11.61 -17.57 0.57
CA GLY A 154 11.63 -18.39 -0.66
C GLY A 154 12.36 -17.70 -1.81
N LEU A 155 12.29 -16.37 -1.90
CA LEU A 155 12.99 -15.58 -2.91
C LEU A 155 14.49 -15.41 -2.60
N GLY A 156 14.94 -15.83 -1.43
CA GLY A 156 16.34 -15.69 -1.00
C GLY A 156 16.74 -14.24 -0.74
N GLY A 157 15.83 -13.45 -0.17
CA GLY A 157 16.02 -12.06 0.22
C GLY A 157 15.48 -11.04 -0.78
N PHE A 158 15.80 -9.76 -0.53
CA PHE A 158 15.34 -8.62 -1.31
C PHE A 158 16.03 -8.55 -2.68
N LYS A 159 15.35 -8.96 -3.75
CA LYS A 159 15.90 -9.08 -5.10
C LYS A 159 14.92 -8.57 -6.15
N ILE A 160 15.47 -7.97 -7.23
CA ILE A 160 14.71 -7.61 -8.44
C ILE A 160 14.20 -8.91 -9.08
N GLN A 161 12.92 -8.95 -9.41
CA GLN A 161 12.23 -10.08 -10.04
C GLN A 161 12.00 -9.81 -11.53
N GLY A 162 11.86 -10.87 -12.33
CA GLY A 162 11.58 -10.74 -13.77
C GLY A 162 12.81 -10.40 -14.63
N ARG A 163 14.03 -10.79 -14.21
CA ARG A 163 15.23 -10.70 -15.05
C ARG A 163 15.46 -12.00 -15.82
N GLY A 164 15.93 -11.88 -17.08
CA GLY A 164 16.24 -13.03 -17.92
C GLY A 164 15.01 -13.95 -18.09
N GLU A 165 15.19 -15.24 -17.84
CA GLU A 165 14.10 -16.25 -17.95
C GLU A 165 12.90 -16.00 -17.02
N GLY A 166 13.04 -15.17 -15.99
CA GLY A 166 11.95 -14.80 -15.10
C GLY A 166 10.97 -13.79 -15.71
N ALA A 167 11.26 -13.19 -16.84
CA ALA A 167 10.40 -12.18 -17.48
C ALA A 167 9.07 -12.78 -17.95
N ASP A 168 9.12 -13.92 -18.63
CA ASP A 168 7.92 -14.60 -19.14
C ASP A 168 7.02 -15.08 -17.99
N ALA A 169 7.63 -15.57 -16.90
CA ALA A 169 6.89 -15.98 -15.71
C ALA A 169 6.14 -14.77 -15.05
N LEU A 170 6.79 -13.60 -14.97
CA LEU A 170 6.17 -12.42 -14.42
C LEU A 170 5.02 -11.90 -15.30
N LEU A 171 5.18 -11.95 -16.62
CA LEU A 171 4.10 -11.60 -17.55
C LEU A 171 2.92 -12.58 -17.40
N ALA A 172 3.20 -13.88 -17.31
CA ALA A 172 2.18 -14.90 -17.07
C ALA A 172 1.45 -14.67 -15.73
N ASP A 173 2.17 -14.31 -14.67
CA ASP A 173 1.59 -13.94 -13.38
C ASP A 173 0.62 -12.75 -13.51
N ALA A 174 1.02 -11.68 -14.22
CA ALA A 174 0.19 -10.50 -14.41
C ALA A 174 -1.11 -10.82 -15.19
N LEU A 175 -1.02 -11.59 -16.25
CA LEU A 175 -2.17 -12.00 -17.04
C LEU A 175 -3.12 -12.91 -16.24
N ALA A 176 -2.55 -13.86 -15.48
CA ALA A 176 -3.32 -14.80 -14.67
C ALA A 176 -4.13 -14.11 -13.56
N VAL A 177 -3.56 -13.13 -12.87
CA VAL A 177 -4.29 -12.38 -11.83
C VAL A 177 -5.38 -11.48 -12.44
N ALA A 178 -5.13 -10.91 -13.63
CA ALA A 178 -6.14 -10.15 -14.36
C ALA A 178 -7.31 -11.04 -14.78
N GLU A 179 -7.04 -12.23 -15.34
CA GLU A 179 -8.07 -13.21 -15.71
C GLU A 179 -8.86 -13.74 -14.49
N ALA A 180 -8.21 -13.84 -13.32
CA ALA A 180 -8.87 -14.20 -12.07
C ALA A 180 -9.79 -13.09 -11.52
N GLY A 181 -9.81 -11.89 -12.12
CA GLY A 181 -10.70 -10.79 -11.81
C GLY A 181 -10.11 -9.73 -10.87
N ALA A 182 -8.80 -9.72 -10.65
CA ALA A 182 -8.15 -8.62 -9.92
C ALA A 182 -8.44 -7.28 -10.62
N PHE A 183 -8.73 -6.21 -9.85
CA PHE A 183 -9.01 -4.90 -10.43
C PHE A 183 -7.73 -4.07 -10.69
N ALA A 184 -6.62 -4.43 -10.07
CA ALA A 184 -5.31 -3.82 -10.23
C ALA A 184 -4.21 -4.79 -9.82
N VAL A 185 -2.97 -4.53 -10.24
CA VAL A 185 -1.80 -5.30 -9.83
C VAL A 185 -0.63 -4.40 -9.46
N VAL A 186 -0.03 -4.65 -8.29
CA VAL A 186 1.21 -4.02 -7.86
C VAL A 186 2.39 -4.78 -8.48
N LEU A 187 3.34 -4.03 -9.04
CA LEU A 187 4.61 -4.53 -9.57
C LEU A 187 5.74 -4.00 -8.67
N GLU A 188 6.30 -4.86 -7.83
CA GLU A 188 7.39 -4.46 -6.94
C GLU A 188 8.74 -4.98 -7.44
N LEU A 189 9.74 -4.09 -7.51
CA LEU A 189 11.13 -4.40 -7.91
C LEU A 189 11.21 -5.19 -9.23
N VAL A 190 10.52 -4.71 -10.24
CA VAL A 190 10.49 -5.24 -11.60
C VAL A 190 11.32 -4.32 -12.51
N PRO A 191 12.12 -4.85 -13.46
CA PRO A 191 12.79 -4.01 -14.45
C PRO A 191 11.81 -3.11 -15.20
N ALA A 192 12.18 -1.85 -15.41
CA ALA A 192 11.28 -0.84 -15.99
C ALA A 192 10.70 -1.25 -17.36
N ASP A 193 11.52 -1.85 -18.22
CA ASP A 193 11.09 -2.29 -19.55
C ASP A 193 10.03 -3.41 -19.46
N LEU A 194 10.23 -4.36 -18.53
CA LEU A 194 9.25 -5.42 -18.30
C LEU A 194 7.96 -4.88 -17.67
N ALA A 195 8.07 -3.96 -16.71
CA ALA A 195 6.91 -3.31 -16.11
C ALA A 195 6.10 -2.51 -17.14
N LYS A 196 6.77 -1.87 -18.10
CA LYS A 196 6.15 -1.21 -19.26
C LYS A 196 5.39 -2.22 -20.11
N GLN A 197 6.00 -3.34 -20.48
CA GLN A 197 5.36 -4.41 -21.23
C GLN A 197 4.13 -4.96 -20.50
N VAL A 198 4.26 -5.30 -19.22
CA VAL A 198 3.13 -5.76 -18.38
C VAL A 198 2.00 -4.71 -18.39
N THR A 199 2.33 -3.42 -18.28
CA THR A 199 1.33 -2.35 -18.27
C THR A 199 0.56 -2.26 -19.60
N GLN A 200 1.23 -2.55 -20.71
CA GLN A 200 0.61 -2.55 -22.05
C GLN A 200 -0.25 -3.80 -22.28
N ASP A 201 0.22 -4.96 -21.83
CA ASP A 201 -0.40 -6.26 -22.13
C ASP A 201 -1.47 -6.65 -21.11
N CYS A 202 -1.34 -6.17 -19.86
CA CYS A 202 -2.30 -6.44 -18.79
C CYS A 202 -3.50 -5.49 -18.89
N GLY A 203 -4.70 -6.06 -19.01
CA GLY A 203 -5.95 -5.30 -19.15
C GLY A 203 -6.36 -4.49 -17.92
N ILE A 204 -5.72 -4.71 -16.76
CA ILE A 204 -6.01 -4.03 -15.50
C ILE A 204 -4.94 -2.98 -15.15
N PRO A 205 -5.27 -1.96 -14.31
CA PRO A 205 -4.30 -0.97 -13.82
C PRO A 205 -3.09 -1.61 -13.14
N THR A 206 -1.90 -1.11 -13.48
CA THR A 206 -0.63 -1.49 -12.86
C THR A 206 -0.14 -0.39 -11.92
N ILE A 207 0.39 -0.77 -10.76
CA ILE A 207 0.89 0.14 -9.73
C ILE A 207 2.35 -0.21 -9.45
N GLY A 208 3.27 0.71 -9.73
CA GLY A 208 4.70 0.46 -9.59
C GLY A 208 5.25 0.85 -8.22
N ILE A 209 6.15 0.02 -7.70
CA ILE A 209 7.08 0.38 -6.62
C ILE A 209 8.45 -0.18 -6.96
N GLY A 210 9.39 0.70 -7.35
CA GLY A 210 10.65 0.26 -7.91
C GLY A 210 10.52 -0.46 -9.26
N ALA A 211 9.52 -0.11 -10.07
CA ALA A 211 9.19 -0.72 -11.36
C ALA A 211 9.24 0.27 -12.54
N GLY A 212 9.90 1.42 -12.37
CA GLY A 212 10.00 2.45 -13.39
C GLY A 212 8.74 3.32 -13.52
N PRO A 213 8.73 4.27 -14.49
CA PRO A 213 7.70 5.31 -14.59
C PRO A 213 6.48 4.91 -15.43
N ASP A 214 6.54 3.81 -16.18
CA ASP A 214 5.54 3.50 -17.22
C ASP A 214 4.26 2.82 -16.67
N THR A 215 4.22 2.41 -15.40
CA THR A 215 3.01 1.88 -14.75
C THR A 215 1.91 2.95 -14.65
N ASP A 216 0.65 2.55 -14.53
CA ASP A 216 -0.49 3.46 -14.48
C ASP A 216 -0.54 4.27 -13.18
N GLY A 217 -0.14 3.67 -12.06
CA GLY A 217 0.00 4.32 -10.75
C GLY A 217 1.36 4.05 -10.12
N GLN A 218 1.66 4.77 -9.04
CA GLN A 218 2.87 4.59 -8.22
C GLN A 218 2.50 4.53 -6.75
N ILE A 219 3.13 3.63 -5.99
CA ILE A 219 2.97 3.54 -4.54
C ILE A 219 4.31 3.68 -3.82
N LEU A 220 4.29 4.34 -2.67
CA LEU A 220 5.39 4.36 -1.70
C LEU A 220 4.87 4.03 -0.31
N VAL A 221 5.74 3.46 0.51
CA VAL A 221 5.53 3.36 1.96
C VAL A 221 5.62 4.77 2.53
N TRP A 222 4.60 5.20 3.28
CA TRP A 222 4.47 6.61 3.70
C TRP A 222 5.63 7.08 4.58
N THR A 223 6.19 6.21 5.42
CA THR A 223 7.33 6.54 6.27
C THR A 223 8.60 6.80 5.46
N ASP A 224 8.76 6.09 4.35
CA ASP A 224 9.84 6.33 3.40
C ASP A 224 9.60 7.62 2.61
N PHE A 225 8.38 7.81 2.09
CA PHE A 225 7.94 9.02 1.40
C PHE A 225 8.17 10.29 2.23
N ALA A 226 7.83 10.25 3.52
CA ALA A 226 7.94 11.39 4.43
C ALA A 226 9.34 11.57 5.06
N GLY A 227 10.30 10.69 4.78
CA GLY A 227 11.62 10.74 5.41
C GLY A 227 11.56 10.50 6.92
N LEU A 228 10.65 9.63 7.38
CA LEU A 228 10.50 9.29 8.80
C LEU A 228 11.36 8.07 9.17
N SER A 229 11.52 7.11 8.27
CA SER A 229 12.38 5.96 8.48
C SER A 229 13.83 6.39 8.72
N GLY A 230 14.50 5.84 9.74
CA GLY A 230 15.89 6.19 10.09
C GLY A 230 16.92 5.52 9.17
N HIS A 231 16.50 4.86 8.10
CA HIS A 231 17.36 4.10 7.20
C HIS A 231 17.72 4.92 5.95
N LYS A 232 18.84 4.56 5.32
CA LYS A 232 19.15 5.10 3.99
C LYS A 232 18.01 4.71 3.02
N PRO A 233 17.41 5.68 2.31
CA PRO A 233 16.32 5.38 1.40
C PRO A 233 16.77 4.42 0.29
N LYS A 234 15.89 3.48 -0.07
CA LYS A 234 16.10 2.58 -1.21
C LYS A 234 16.21 3.40 -2.49
N LYS A 235 16.92 2.89 -3.51
CA LYS A 235 17.17 3.61 -4.76
C LYS A 235 15.93 4.20 -5.43
N PHE A 236 14.79 3.51 -5.34
CA PHE A 236 13.53 3.93 -5.96
C PHE A 236 12.69 4.89 -5.08
N VAL A 237 13.10 5.11 -3.84
CA VAL A 237 12.40 6.00 -2.91
C VAL A 237 12.89 7.43 -3.12
N LYS A 238 11.96 8.33 -3.42
CA LYS A 238 12.15 9.77 -3.30
C LYS A 238 11.48 10.24 -2.02
N GLN A 239 12.25 10.85 -1.13
CA GLN A 239 11.71 11.50 0.05
C GLN A 239 11.15 12.88 -0.32
N TYR A 240 9.92 13.15 0.01
CA TYR A 240 9.24 14.42 -0.24
C TYR A 240 9.24 15.34 0.99
N ALA A 241 9.63 14.80 2.15
CA ALA A 241 9.79 15.54 3.40
C ALA A 241 10.98 14.97 4.20
N GLN A 242 11.35 15.66 5.28
CA GLN A 242 12.38 15.25 6.25
C GLN A 242 11.74 15.20 7.65
N LEU A 243 10.71 14.38 7.78
CA LEU A 243 9.86 14.40 8.98
C LEU A 243 10.60 13.92 10.23
N ARG A 244 11.54 12.98 10.07
CA ARG A 244 12.36 12.51 11.19
C ARG A 244 13.20 13.64 11.80
N GLU A 245 13.88 14.41 10.96
CA GLU A 245 14.73 15.54 11.42
C GLU A 245 13.87 16.61 12.11
N THR A 246 12.72 16.93 11.52
CA THR A 246 11.76 17.88 12.08
C THR A 246 11.27 17.45 13.46
N LEU A 247 10.91 16.18 13.62
CA LEU A 247 10.40 15.65 14.90
C LEU A 247 11.53 15.58 15.96
N VAL A 248 12.76 15.22 15.58
CA VAL A 248 13.89 15.20 16.50
C VAL A 248 14.20 16.61 16.99
N ALA A 249 14.23 17.61 16.11
CA ALA A 249 14.43 19.01 16.48
C ALA A 249 13.34 19.50 17.44
N ALA A 250 12.08 19.33 17.08
CA ALA A 250 10.93 19.73 17.91
C ALA A 250 10.93 19.07 19.31
N ALA A 251 11.25 17.78 19.38
CA ALA A 251 11.35 17.08 20.66
C ALA A 251 12.55 17.57 21.51
N THR A 252 13.64 17.96 20.87
CA THR A 252 14.82 18.54 21.53
C THR A 252 14.50 19.89 22.12
N ASP A 253 13.84 20.76 21.36
CA ASP A 253 13.41 22.08 21.81
C ASP A 253 12.43 21.97 22.98
N TYR A 254 11.40 21.13 22.84
CA TYR A 254 10.45 20.88 23.91
C TYR A 254 11.15 20.41 25.21
N ARG A 255 12.07 19.45 25.11
CA ARG A 255 12.85 18.98 26.27
C ARG A 255 13.64 20.11 26.91
N SER A 256 14.26 20.98 26.12
CA SER A 256 15.06 22.11 26.60
C SER A 256 14.20 23.14 27.33
N GLU A 257 13.04 23.49 26.77
CA GLU A 257 12.09 24.44 27.37
C GLU A 257 11.51 23.91 28.69
N VAL A 258 11.16 22.60 28.73
CA VAL A 258 10.72 21.97 30.00
C VAL A 258 11.83 22.00 31.05
N ALA A 259 13.07 21.69 30.68
CA ALA A 259 14.21 21.69 31.61
C ALA A 259 14.56 23.08 32.15
N SER A 260 14.36 24.12 31.35
CA SER A 260 14.60 25.52 31.75
C SER A 260 13.43 26.18 32.47
N GLY A 261 12.25 25.54 32.49
CA GLY A 261 11.02 26.12 33.02
C GLY A 261 10.35 27.16 32.07
N ALA A 262 10.81 27.26 30.83
CA ALA A 262 10.21 28.10 29.82
C ALA A 262 8.85 27.57 29.33
N PHE A 263 8.65 26.24 29.38
CA PHE A 263 7.37 25.59 29.10
C PHE A 263 6.87 24.83 30.35
N PRO A 264 5.54 24.94 30.70
CA PRO A 264 4.56 25.83 30.11
C PRO A 264 4.73 27.27 30.62
N GLY A 265 4.53 28.25 29.74
CA GLY A 265 4.38 29.65 30.11
C GLY A 265 3.03 29.94 30.76
N ILE A 266 2.84 31.17 31.28
CA ILE A 266 1.60 31.57 31.93
C ILE A 266 0.41 31.58 30.95
N ASP A 267 0.66 31.83 29.68
CA ASP A 267 -0.30 31.77 28.56
C ASP A 267 -0.82 30.34 28.27
N ARG A 268 -0.19 29.34 28.83
CA ARG A 268 -0.55 27.90 28.71
C ARG A 268 -0.92 27.28 30.06
N SER A 269 -1.18 28.12 31.05
CA SER A 269 -1.60 27.71 32.41
C SER A 269 -3.05 28.09 32.67
N PHE A 270 -3.75 27.31 33.45
CA PHE A 270 -5.11 27.64 33.87
C PHE A 270 -5.04 28.43 35.19
N GLU A 271 -5.73 29.56 35.23
CA GLU A 271 -5.94 30.31 36.48
C GLU A 271 -7.04 29.63 37.32
N SER A 272 -6.96 29.77 38.67
CA SER A 272 -7.90 29.19 39.63
C SER A 272 -9.25 29.93 39.65
#